data_a91e7472d943cf52bbd6a89c3d970382
#
_entry.id   a91e7472d943cf52bbd6a89c3d970382
#
_cell.length_a   1.000
_cell.length_b   1.000
_cell.length_c   1.000
_cell.angle_alpha   90.00
_cell.angle_beta   90.00
_cell.angle_gamma   90.00
#
_symmetry.space_group_name_H-M   'P 1'
#
loop_
_entity.id
_entity.type
_entity.pdbx_description
1 polymer ?
#
loop_
_entity_poly.entity_id
_entity_poly.type
_entity_poly.pdbx_seq_one_letter_code
_entity_poly.pdbx_strand_id
1 'polypeptide(L)'
;MIYTEQTVKAMKLCYQAHHGQTDKGGVPYVFHPIHLAEQMQDEDTTVAALLHDVVEDTAYTMEEVKSMGFSEAVTEALALLTHDPQVPYLEYVAALRGNPIAKAVKLADLAHNRDKTRIPKELANPERDARYQKAWELLHETE
;
A
#
# COMPACT_ATOMS: atom_id res chain seq x y z
N MET A 1 -4.56 -15.44 3.60
CA MET A 1 -4.69 -14.70 2.32
C MET A 1 -5.70 -15.40 1.43
N ILE A 2 -6.45 -14.62 0.66
CA ILE A 2 -7.42 -15.17 -0.30
C ILE A 2 -6.67 -15.53 -1.59
N TYR A 3 -6.87 -16.75 -2.09
CA TYR A 3 -6.24 -17.24 -3.31
C TYR A 3 -7.28 -17.35 -4.42
N THR A 4 -7.17 -16.50 -5.43
CA THR A 4 -7.94 -16.53 -6.66
C THR A 4 -6.99 -16.36 -7.84
N GLU A 5 -7.48 -16.48 -9.06
CA GLU A 5 -6.66 -16.18 -10.25
C GLU A 5 -6.05 -14.78 -10.17
N GLN A 6 -6.85 -13.80 -9.74
CA GLN A 6 -6.41 -12.41 -9.66
C GLN A 6 -5.38 -12.19 -8.54
N THR A 7 -5.59 -12.77 -7.36
CA THR A 7 -4.64 -12.60 -6.26
C THR A 7 -3.32 -13.32 -6.54
N VAL A 8 -3.35 -14.49 -7.18
CA VAL A 8 -2.12 -15.19 -7.57
C VAL A 8 -1.34 -14.38 -8.60
N LYS A 9 -2.02 -13.80 -9.60
CA LYS A 9 -1.38 -12.91 -10.56
C LYS A 9 -0.75 -11.70 -9.88
N ALA A 10 -1.46 -11.10 -8.93
CA ALA A 10 -0.94 -9.98 -8.16
C ALA A 10 0.26 -10.36 -7.29
N MET A 11 0.25 -11.55 -6.69
CA MET A 11 1.38 -12.05 -5.90
C MET A 11 2.64 -12.18 -6.75
N LYS A 12 2.51 -12.72 -7.96
CA LYS A 12 3.65 -12.86 -8.87
C LYS A 12 4.20 -11.50 -9.30
N LEU A 13 3.31 -10.56 -9.63
CA LEU A 13 3.73 -9.21 -9.98
C LEU A 13 4.41 -8.50 -8.79
N CYS A 14 3.83 -8.59 -7.62
CA CYS A 14 4.38 -8.02 -6.38
C CYS A 14 5.80 -8.54 -6.14
N TYR A 15 5.99 -9.84 -6.21
CA TYR A 15 7.30 -10.46 -6.01
C TYR A 15 8.31 -9.97 -7.04
N GLN A 16 7.96 -9.97 -8.32
CA GLN A 16 8.85 -9.53 -9.39
C GLN A 16 9.19 -8.05 -9.28
N ALA A 17 8.19 -7.22 -8.98
CA ALA A 17 8.37 -5.77 -8.93
C ALA A 17 9.27 -5.33 -7.77
N HIS A 18 9.11 -5.95 -6.60
CA HIS A 18 9.85 -5.58 -5.40
C HIS A 18 11.09 -6.45 -5.15
N HIS A 19 11.42 -7.35 -6.07
CA HIS A 19 12.58 -8.22 -5.90
C HIS A 19 13.86 -7.42 -5.72
N GLY A 20 14.61 -7.74 -4.69
CA GLY A 20 15.88 -7.06 -4.37
C GLY A 20 15.73 -5.83 -3.49
N GLN A 21 14.51 -5.33 -3.26
CA GLN A 21 14.29 -4.22 -2.35
C GLN A 21 14.25 -4.71 -0.90
N THR A 22 14.79 -3.89 0.01
CA THR A 22 14.71 -4.15 1.45
C THR A 22 14.05 -2.97 2.15
N ASP A 23 13.43 -3.24 3.30
CA ASP A 23 12.90 -2.17 4.15
C ASP A 23 14.01 -1.59 5.04
N LYS A 24 13.65 -0.66 5.92
CA LYS A 24 14.60 0.02 6.81
C LYS A 24 15.26 -0.91 7.81
N GLY A 25 14.64 -2.04 8.09
CA GLY A 25 15.19 -3.07 8.96
C GLY A 25 16.04 -4.11 8.22
N GLY A 26 16.21 -3.96 6.91
CA GLY A 26 16.97 -4.91 6.09
C GLY A 26 16.19 -6.13 5.65
N VAL A 27 14.91 -6.20 5.93
CA VAL A 27 14.03 -7.32 5.54
C VAL A 27 13.59 -7.13 4.08
N PRO A 28 13.48 -8.20 3.28
CA PRO A 28 12.96 -8.05 1.91
C PRO A 28 11.62 -7.31 1.90
N TYR A 29 11.54 -6.27 1.07
CA TYR A 29 10.38 -5.38 1.05
C TYR A 29 9.08 -6.09 0.73
N VAL A 30 9.13 -7.17 -0.05
CA VAL A 30 7.95 -7.92 -0.47
C VAL A 30 7.09 -8.41 0.71
N PHE A 31 7.70 -8.61 1.88
CA PHE A 31 6.94 -9.03 3.07
C PHE A 31 5.95 -7.97 3.54
N HIS A 32 6.18 -6.69 3.25
CA HIS A 32 5.26 -5.62 3.64
C HIS A 32 3.92 -5.72 2.89
N PRO A 33 3.86 -5.70 1.54
CA PRO A 33 2.58 -5.86 0.86
C PRO A 33 1.92 -7.22 1.13
N ILE A 34 2.69 -8.28 1.32
CA ILE A 34 2.13 -9.59 1.68
C ILE A 34 1.45 -9.52 3.05
N HIS A 35 2.09 -8.89 4.04
CA HIS A 35 1.50 -8.70 5.37
C HIS A 35 0.16 -7.96 5.29
N LEU A 36 0.07 -6.92 4.48
CA LEU A 36 -1.18 -6.20 4.28
C LEU A 36 -2.24 -7.09 3.64
N ALA A 37 -1.86 -7.82 2.61
CA ALA A 37 -2.78 -8.70 1.87
C ALA A 37 -3.37 -9.81 2.76
N GLU A 38 -2.59 -10.31 3.70
CA GLU A 38 -3.05 -11.34 4.64
C GLU A 38 -4.18 -10.85 5.55
N GLN A 39 -4.32 -9.55 5.74
CA GLN A 39 -5.36 -8.96 6.56
C GLN A 39 -6.64 -8.64 5.78
N MET A 40 -6.61 -8.76 4.46
CA MET A 40 -7.77 -8.43 3.62
C MET A 40 -8.74 -9.60 3.53
N GLN A 41 -10.04 -9.30 3.36
CA GLN A 41 -11.11 -10.28 3.42
C GLN A 41 -11.80 -10.51 2.09
N ASP A 42 -11.44 -9.77 1.04
CA ASP A 42 -11.99 -9.95 -0.30
C ASP A 42 -10.89 -9.87 -1.37
N GLU A 43 -11.26 -10.25 -2.58
CA GLU A 43 -10.31 -10.31 -3.70
C GLU A 43 -9.73 -8.94 -4.03
N ASP A 44 -10.59 -7.91 -4.14
CA ASP A 44 -10.15 -6.59 -4.60
C ASP A 44 -9.20 -5.92 -3.60
N THR A 45 -9.51 -5.97 -2.31
CA THR A 45 -8.60 -5.41 -1.30
C THR A 45 -7.30 -6.20 -1.20
N THR A 46 -7.35 -7.52 -1.36
CA THR A 46 -6.14 -8.35 -1.36
C THR A 46 -5.23 -7.97 -2.53
N VAL A 47 -5.78 -7.86 -3.73
CA VAL A 47 -5.00 -7.45 -4.93
C VAL A 47 -4.44 -6.04 -4.74
N ALA A 48 -5.27 -5.10 -4.29
CA ALA A 48 -4.82 -3.72 -4.08
C ALA A 48 -3.72 -3.63 -3.02
N ALA A 49 -3.81 -4.42 -1.94
CA ALA A 49 -2.76 -4.47 -0.93
C ALA A 49 -1.44 -4.98 -1.50
N LEU A 50 -1.48 -6.04 -2.30
CA LEU A 50 -0.29 -6.60 -2.94
C LEU A 50 0.38 -5.61 -3.88
N LEU A 51 -0.39 -4.77 -4.56
CA LEU A 51 0.09 -3.90 -5.62
C LEU A 51 0.22 -2.43 -5.20
N HIS A 52 -0.09 -2.07 -3.94
CA HIS A 52 -0.25 -0.66 -3.55
C HIS A 52 0.99 0.21 -3.77
N ASP A 53 2.19 -0.37 -3.71
CA ASP A 53 3.45 0.37 -3.91
C ASP A 53 4.15 0.08 -5.24
N VAL A 54 3.56 -0.75 -6.09
CA VAL A 54 4.23 -1.19 -7.33
C VAL A 54 4.51 0.00 -8.24
N VAL A 55 3.51 0.86 -8.47
CA VAL A 55 3.68 2.01 -9.37
C VAL A 55 4.61 3.07 -8.78
N GLU A 56 4.46 3.34 -7.48
CA GLU A 56 5.24 4.39 -6.82
C GLU A 56 6.71 4.02 -6.64
N ASP A 57 7.00 2.77 -6.30
CA ASP A 57 8.33 2.36 -5.83
C ASP A 57 9.06 1.40 -6.76
N THR A 58 8.53 1.09 -7.94
CA THR A 58 9.18 0.24 -8.93
C THR A 58 9.11 0.84 -10.32
N ALA A 59 9.70 0.15 -11.31
CA ALA A 59 9.71 0.60 -12.69
C ALA A 59 8.38 0.42 -13.44
N TYR A 60 7.42 -0.29 -12.86
CA TYR A 60 6.12 -0.49 -13.50
C TYR A 60 5.29 0.79 -13.48
N THR A 61 4.70 1.13 -14.63
CA THR A 61 3.80 2.29 -14.74
C THR A 61 2.37 1.89 -14.46
N MET A 62 1.53 2.89 -14.15
CA MET A 62 0.09 2.65 -13.95
C MET A 62 -0.56 2.06 -15.21
N GLU A 63 -0.14 2.52 -16.38
CA GLU A 63 -0.67 2.00 -17.65
C GLU A 63 -0.32 0.54 -17.85
N GLU A 64 0.91 0.14 -17.50
CA GLU A 64 1.31 -1.26 -17.57
C GLU A 64 0.45 -2.13 -16.64
N VAL A 65 0.24 -1.67 -15.40
CA VAL A 65 -0.58 -2.39 -14.43
C VAL A 65 -2.03 -2.51 -14.93
N LYS A 66 -2.59 -1.43 -15.48
CA LYS A 66 -3.94 -1.45 -16.07
C LYS A 66 -4.07 -2.47 -17.20
N SER A 67 -3.01 -2.63 -17.98
CA SER A 67 -3.02 -3.58 -19.12
C SER A 67 -2.97 -5.04 -18.70
N MET A 68 -2.72 -5.32 -17.43
CA MET A 68 -2.55 -6.70 -16.95
C MET A 68 -3.88 -7.41 -16.61
N GLY A 69 -5.01 -6.73 -16.76
CA GLY A 69 -6.32 -7.37 -16.63
C GLY A 69 -6.86 -7.42 -15.22
N PHE A 70 -6.40 -6.54 -14.32
CA PHE A 70 -7.02 -6.38 -12.99
C PHE A 70 -8.34 -5.62 -13.11
N SER A 71 -9.22 -5.78 -12.12
CA SER A 71 -10.52 -5.11 -12.16
C SER A 71 -10.38 -3.58 -12.14
N GLU A 72 -11.38 -2.89 -12.68
CA GLU A 72 -11.42 -1.43 -12.68
C GLU A 72 -11.42 -0.87 -11.25
N ALA A 73 -12.15 -1.54 -10.33
CA ALA A 73 -12.17 -1.14 -8.93
C ALA A 73 -10.76 -1.16 -8.31
N VAL A 74 -9.97 -2.18 -8.63
CA VAL A 74 -8.58 -2.28 -8.16
C VAL A 74 -7.73 -1.19 -8.77
N THR A 75 -7.80 -0.98 -10.09
CA THR A 75 -6.94 0.03 -10.74
C THR A 75 -7.29 1.45 -10.33
N GLU A 76 -8.55 1.75 -10.07
CA GLU A 76 -8.96 3.03 -9.50
C GLU A 76 -8.36 3.25 -8.10
N ALA A 77 -8.43 2.22 -7.25
CA ALA A 77 -7.84 2.29 -5.92
C ALA A 77 -6.33 2.48 -5.98
N LEU A 78 -5.65 1.76 -6.87
CA LEU A 78 -4.19 1.88 -7.04
C LEU A 78 -3.79 3.27 -7.52
N ALA A 79 -4.57 3.88 -8.40
CA ALA A 79 -4.32 5.25 -8.85
C ALA A 79 -4.38 6.24 -7.68
N LEU A 80 -5.36 6.09 -6.79
CA LEU A 80 -5.48 6.90 -5.59
C LEU A 80 -4.35 6.64 -4.59
N LEU A 81 -3.91 5.39 -4.46
CA LEU A 81 -2.86 4.98 -3.52
C LEU A 81 -1.47 5.42 -3.98
N THR A 82 -1.28 5.71 -5.26
CA THR A 82 0.00 6.18 -5.79
C THR A 82 0.13 7.68 -5.51
N HIS A 83 1.05 8.03 -4.63
CA HIS A 83 1.22 9.41 -4.18
C HIS A 83 2.02 10.22 -5.21
N ASP A 84 1.41 11.29 -5.73
CA ASP A 84 2.10 12.28 -6.55
C ASP A 84 2.96 13.15 -5.62
N PRO A 85 4.30 13.22 -5.82
CA PRO A 85 5.17 14.01 -4.94
C PRO A 85 4.81 15.49 -4.85
N GLN A 86 4.07 16.02 -5.81
CA GLN A 86 3.65 17.43 -5.81
C GLN A 86 2.42 17.69 -4.94
N VAL A 87 1.75 16.63 -4.49
CA VAL A 87 0.58 16.74 -3.62
C VAL A 87 1.02 16.57 -2.17
N PRO A 88 0.66 17.48 -1.26
CA PRO A 88 0.96 17.29 0.16
C PRO A 88 0.42 15.97 0.70
N TYR A 89 1.20 15.32 1.56
CA TYR A 89 0.88 13.96 2.01
C TYR A 89 -0.52 13.85 2.62
N LEU A 90 -0.91 14.79 3.48
CA LEU A 90 -2.22 14.72 4.14
C LEU A 90 -3.38 14.98 3.19
N GLU A 91 -3.18 15.75 2.12
CA GLU A 91 -4.18 15.91 1.07
C GLU A 91 -4.36 14.60 0.28
N TYR A 92 -3.25 13.94 -0.02
CA TYR A 92 -3.25 12.62 -0.64
C TYR A 92 -4.04 11.62 0.21
N VAL A 93 -3.76 11.57 1.51
CA VAL A 93 -4.46 10.66 2.43
C VAL A 93 -5.95 10.99 2.51
N ALA A 94 -6.30 12.27 2.62
CA ALA A 94 -7.71 12.69 2.69
C ALA A 94 -8.50 12.23 1.46
N ALA A 95 -7.89 12.22 0.29
CA ALA A 95 -8.54 11.78 -0.95
C ALA A 95 -8.88 10.28 -0.93
N LEU A 96 -8.23 9.48 -0.09
CA LEU A 96 -8.49 8.04 -0.01
C LEU A 96 -9.79 7.71 0.73
N ARG A 97 -10.33 8.65 1.52
CA ARG A 97 -11.50 8.40 2.36
C ARG A 97 -12.74 7.97 1.58
N GLY A 98 -12.89 8.46 0.36
CA GLY A 98 -14.04 8.15 -0.48
C GLY A 98 -13.96 6.81 -1.21
N ASN A 99 -12.85 6.11 -1.13
CA ASN A 99 -12.67 4.81 -1.81
C ASN A 99 -12.44 3.72 -0.77
N PRO A 100 -13.40 2.81 -0.56
CA PRO A 100 -13.29 1.78 0.48
C PRO A 100 -12.06 0.88 0.34
N ILE A 101 -11.69 0.54 -0.89
CA ILE A 101 -10.51 -0.32 -1.14
C ILE A 101 -9.23 0.42 -0.75
N ALA A 102 -9.06 1.63 -1.27
CA ALA A 102 -7.87 2.45 -0.98
C ALA A 102 -7.76 2.75 0.52
N LYS A 103 -8.88 3.07 1.17
CA LYS A 103 -8.92 3.34 2.60
C LYS A 103 -8.48 2.12 3.41
N ALA A 104 -9.02 0.94 3.11
CA ALA A 104 -8.68 -0.29 3.83
C ALA A 104 -7.19 -0.62 3.69
N VAL A 105 -6.65 -0.51 2.49
CA VAL A 105 -5.23 -0.77 2.22
C VAL A 105 -4.35 0.24 2.95
N LYS A 106 -4.69 1.52 2.89
CA LYS A 106 -3.89 2.56 3.56
C LYS A 106 -3.90 2.43 5.07
N LEU A 107 -5.02 2.04 5.66
CA LEU A 107 -5.08 1.78 7.10
C LEU A 107 -4.14 0.64 7.50
N ALA A 108 -4.13 -0.46 6.75
CA ALA A 108 -3.21 -1.57 7.00
C ALA A 108 -1.75 -1.16 6.78
N ASP A 109 -1.49 -0.36 5.76
CA ASP A 109 -0.16 0.19 5.46
C ASP A 109 0.36 1.04 6.63
N LEU A 110 -0.46 1.96 7.11
CA LEU A 110 -0.10 2.81 8.24
C LEU A 110 0.14 1.99 9.52
N ALA A 111 -0.71 1.01 9.80
CA ALA A 111 -0.55 0.15 10.98
C ALA A 111 0.79 -0.58 10.94
N HIS A 112 1.16 -1.13 9.79
CA HIS A 112 2.42 -1.85 9.64
C HIS A 112 3.63 -0.91 9.71
N ASN A 113 3.54 0.26 9.09
CA ASN A 113 4.61 1.27 9.12
C ASN A 113 4.77 1.93 10.49
N ARG A 114 3.76 1.87 11.35
CA ARG A 114 3.83 2.38 12.72
C ARG A 114 4.31 1.33 13.71
N ASP A 115 4.53 0.11 13.28
CA ASP A 115 5.10 -0.93 14.13
C ASP A 115 6.58 -0.66 14.35
N LYS A 116 6.89 -0.10 15.51
CA LYS A 116 8.25 0.33 15.86
C LYS A 116 9.22 -0.84 16.05
N THR A 117 8.71 -2.06 16.22
CA THR A 117 9.56 -3.24 16.35
C THR A 117 10.26 -3.59 15.04
N ARG A 118 9.72 -3.12 13.91
CA ARG A 118 10.30 -3.36 12.59
C ARG A 118 11.45 -2.44 12.22
N ILE A 119 11.63 -1.35 12.95
CA ILE A 119 12.59 -0.30 12.59
C ILE A 119 13.64 -0.21 13.68
N PRO A 120 14.96 -0.26 13.33
CA PRO A 120 16.01 -0.05 14.31
C PRO A 120 15.85 1.29 15.02
N LYS A 121 16.16 1.33 16.32
CA LYS A 121 16.01 2.55 17.12
C LYS A 121 16.79 3.73 16.55
N GLU A 122 17.94 3.45 15.92
CA GLU A 122 18.81 4.46 15.31
C GLU A 122 18.14 5.17 14.12
N LEU A 123 17.12 4.55 13.53
CA LEU A 123 16.37 5.09 12.38
C LEU A 123 15.01 5.66 12.79
N ALA A 124 14.75 5.80 14.08
CA ALA A 124 13.50 6.39 14.56
C ALA A 124 13.33 7.81 14.02
N ASN A 125 12.10 8.14 13.61
CA ASN A 125 11.79 9.44 13.02
C ASN A 125 10.47 9.96 13.60
N PRO A 126 10.54 10.82 14.64
CA PRO A 126 9.32 11.34 15.28
C PRO A 126 8.42 12.15 14.35
N GLU A 127 8.98 12.86 13.38
CA GLU A 127 8.19 13.64 12.41
C GLU A 127 7.37 12.72 11.51
N ARG A 128 7.97 11.62 11.05
CA ARG A 128 7.27 10.62 10.25
C ARG A 128 6.19 9.95 11.07
N ASP A 129 6.48 9.60 12.33
CA ASP A 129 5.51 8.97 13.22
C ASP A 129 4.31 9.88 13.47
N ALA A 130 4.54 11.17 13.67
CA ALA A 130 3.47 12.16 13.85
C ALA A 130 2.63 12.29 12.57
N ARG A 131 3.24 12.27 11.41
CA ARG A 131 2.55 12.34 10.12
C ARG A 131 1.67 11.09 9.91
N TYR A 132 2.17 9.91 10.25
CA TYR A 132 1.40 8.67 10.18
C TYR A 132 0.21 8.68 11.15
N GLN A 133 0.40 9.22 12.35
CA GLN A 133 -0.69 9.37 13.31
C GLN A 133 -1.80 10.29 12.77
N LYS A 134 -1.44 11.41 12.18
CA LYS A 134 -2.41 12.31 11.55
C LYS A 134 -3.13 11.64 10.38
N ALA A 135 -2.41 10.91 9.55
CA ALA A 135 -3.00 10.17 8.44
C ALA A 135 -4.02 9.15 8.94
N TRP A 136 -3.68 8.42 9.99
CA TRP A 136 -4.57 7.46 10.64
C TRP A 136 -5.86 8.13 11.12
N GLU A 137 -5.73 9.27 11.80
CA GLU A 137 -6.88 10.03 12.28
C GLU A 137 -7.77 10.51 11.13
N LEU A 138 -7.16 11.04 10.06
CA LEU A 138 -7.89 11.50 8.87
C LEU A 138 -8.74 10.38 8.25
N LEU A 139 -8.19 9.17 8.15
CA LEU A 139 -8.90 8.05 7.56
C LEU A 139 -10.08 7.56 8.43
N HIS A 140 -10.08 7.88 9.72
CA HIS A 140 -11.15 7.54 10.63
C HIS A 140 -12.20 8.65 10.79
N GLU A 141 -11.98 9.83 10.23
CA GLU A 141 -12.96 10.91 10.29
C GLU A 141 -14.18 10.55 9.45
N THR A 142 -15.36 10.79 10.02
CA THR A 142 -16.62 10.67 9.30
C THR A 142 -17.01 12.05 8.79
N GLU A 143 -17.44 12.10 7.54
CA GLU A 143 -17.92 13.35 6.94
C GLU A 143 -19.27 13.77 7.48
#